data_35fc1e9ab44e57202c46bd2d31422779
#
_entry.id   35fc1e9ab44e57202c46bd2d31422779
#
_cell.length_a   1.000
_cell.length_b   1.000
_cell.length_c   1.000
_cell.angle_alpha   90.00
_cell.angle_beta   90.00
_cell.angle_gamma   90.00
#
_symmetry.space_group_name_H-M   'P 1'
#
loop_
_entity.id
_entity.type
_entity.pdbx_description
1 polymer ?
#
loop_
_entity_poly.entity_id
_entity_poly.type
_entity_poly.pdbx_seq_one_letter_code
_entity_poly.pdbx_strand_id
1 'polypeptide(L)'
;MVAPGRCYVPSGRATRVVTDTERGHARVVVPAGAYAGIECWPSRRLYLEALDVAVRGPWRDRLRRTPKDATSPDTFMRWARREAAGADSSTGRGMRESVETVARDLAVSEALVRRCRRIGRDLGVYRDIVGGRLLRLDERLEVYELGSRQRGVTGERAWCVPPAMRPLLARIARRRHTHPVDSATQPRRGPV
;
A
#
# COMPACT_ATOMS: atom_id res chain seq x y z
N MET A 1 0.18 13.67 -26.33
CA MET A 1 0.68 12.96 -25.13
C MET A 1 0.41 13.85 -23.92
N VAL A 2 -0.63 13.54 -23.14
CA VAL A 2 -0.97 14.29 -21.94
C VAL A 2 -0.09 13.73 -20.81
N ALA A 3 0.75 14.57 -20.21
CA ALA A 3 1.55 14.21 -19.05
C ALA A 3 0.61 13.76 -17.91
N PRO A 4 0.94 12.67 -17.17
CA PRO A 4 0.16 12.29 -16.02
C PRO A 4 0.23 13.42 -15.00
N GLY A 5 -0.94 14.02 -14.73
CA GLY A 5 -1.07 15.11 -13.78
C GLY A 5 -0.45 14.73 -12.43
N ARG A 6 0.56 15.47 -11.99
CA ARG A 6 1.07 15.44 -10.63
C ARG A 6 -0.10 15.81 -9.73
N CYS A 7 -0.68 14.83 -9.05
CA CYS A 7 -1.64 15.09 -8.00
C CYS A 7 -0.88 15.82 -6.88
N TYR A 8 -1.07 17.13 -6.85
CA TYR A 8 -0.60 18.03 -5.82
C TYR A 8 -1.27 17.60 -4.49
N VAL A 9 -0.51 17.05 -3.58
CA VAL A 9 -0.89 16.98 -2.18
C VAL A 9 -0.57 18.37 -1.62
N PRO A 10 -1.55 19.13 -1.13
CA PRO A 10 -1.27 20.44 -0.54
C PRO A 10 -0.34 20.26 0.66
N SER A 11 0.94 20.54 0.44
CA SER A 11 1.94 20.71 1.49
C SER A 11 1.59 22.01 2.23
N GLY A 12 0.87 21.90 3.35
CA GLY A 12 0.57 23.10 4.13
C GLY A 12 -0.41 22.95 5.28
N ARG A 13 -1.20 21.89 5.33
CA ARG A 13 -1.97 21.60 6.55
C ARG A 13 -1.10 20.80 7.50
N ALA A 14 -0.79 21.39 8.67
CA ALA A 14 -0.09 20.70 9.73
C ALA A 14 -0.78 19.35 9.98
N THR A 15 -0.05 18.24 9.80
CA THR A 15 -0.55 16.90 10.04
C THR A 15 -1.01 16.82 11.49
N ARG A 16 -2.32 16.70 11.71
CA ARG A 16 -2.90 16.55 13.04
C ARG A 16 -2.59 15.14 13.54
N VAL A 17 -2.17 15.05 14.78
CA VAL A 17 -1.90 13.81 15.49
C VAL A 17 -2.93 13.66 16.60
N VAL A 18 -3.32 12.43 16.87
CA VAL A 18 -4.15 12.04 18.01
C VAL A 18 -3.42 10.94 18.75
N THR A 19 -3.38 11.04 20.06
CA THR A 19 -2.85 10.00 20.95
C THR A 19 -3.97 9.01 21.25
N ASP A 20 -3.70 7.72 20.99
CA ASP A 20 -4.55 6.62 21.40
C ASP A 20 -4.19 6.27 22.85
N THR A 21 -5.04 6.68 23.79
CA THR A 21 -4.78 6.55 25.23
C THR A 21 -4.78 5.09 25.69
N GLU A 22 -5.53 4.20 25.01
CA GLU A 22 -5.58 2.78 25.38
C GLU A 22 -4.28 2.05 24.99
N ARG A 23 -3.63 2.50 23.91
CA ARG A 23 -2.43 1.86 23.34
C ARG A 23 -1.15 2.64 23.58
N GLY A 24 -1.22 3.84 24.13
CA GLY A 24 -0.06 4.72 24.32
C GLY A 24 0.63 5.14 23.01
N HIS A 25 -0.09 5.15 21.87
CA HIS A 25 0.49 5.44 20.57
C HIS A 25 -0.18 6.62 19.89
N ALA A 26 0.65 7.54 19.39
CA ALA A 26 0.20 8.62 18.53
C ALA A 26 0.01 8.14 17.08
N ARG A 27 -1.02 8.65 16.42
CA ARG A 27 -1.32 8.38 15.01
C ARG A 27 -1.72 9.65 14.26
N VAL A 28 -1.49 9.66 12.96
CA VAL A 28 -1.98 10.75 12.09
C VAL A 28 -3.50 10.70 11.96
N VAL A 29 -4.11 11.87 11.95
CA VAL A 29 -5.54 12.02 11.60
C VAL A 29 -5.65 12.15 10.10
N VAL A 30 -6.45 11.30 9.49
CA VAL A 30 -6.77 11.39 8.06
C VAL A 30 -7.89 12.40 7.88
N PRO A 31 -7.68 13.51 7.15
CA PRO A 31 -8.73 14.49 6.92
C PRO A 31 -9.92 13.89 6.18
N ALA A 32 -11.12 14.40 6.45
CA ALA A 32 -12.29 14.08 5.64
C ALA A 32 -12.00 14.40 4.17
N GLY A 33 -12.36 13.48 3.27
CA GLY A 33 -12.11 13.63 1.83
C GLY A 33 -10.69 13.36 1.36
N ALA A 34 -9.74 12.98 2.23
CA ALA A 34 -8.35 12.66 1.83
C ALA A 34 -8.27 11.54 0.79
N TYR A 35 -9.29 10.69 0.73
CA TYR A 35 -9.41 9.61 -0.26
C TYR A 35 -10.26 9.97 -1.48
N ALA A 36 -10.68 11.24 -1.62
CA ALA A 36 -11.46 11.68 -2.76
C ALA A 36 -10.70 11.41 -4.08
N GLY A 37 -11.37 10.84 -5.07
CA GLY A 37 -10.79 10.49 -6.37
C GLY A 37 -9.82 9.31 -6.34
N ILE A 38 -9.69 8.60 -5.22
CA ILE A 38 -8.91 7.35 -5.13
C ILE A 38 -9.86 6.18 -5.27
N GLU A 39 -9.76 5.50 -6.40
CA GLU A 39 -10.53 4.30 -6.68
C GLU A 39 -10.03 3.14 -5.81
N CYS A 40 -10.95 2.52 -5.07
CA CYS A 40 -10.67 1.34 -4.27
C CYS A 40 -10.37 0.13 -5.16
N TRP A 41 -9.57 -0.80 -4.68
CA TRP A 41 -9.44 -2.08 -5.36
C TRP A 41 -10.73 -2.92 -5.24
N PRO A 42 -11.04 -3.74 -6.24
CA PRO A 42 -12.24 -4.59 -6.16
C PRO A 42 -12.08 -5.74 -5.17
N SER A 43 -10.86 -6.25 -5.02
CA SER A 43 -10.41 -7.14 -3.95
C SER A 43 -8.88 -7.18 -3.96
N ARG A 44 -8.26 -7.45 -2.81
CA ARG A 44 -6.81 -7.59 -2.68
C ARG A 44 -6.24 -8.62 -3.67
N ARG A 45 -6.86 -9.79 -3.76
CA ARG A 45 -6.41 -10.88 -4.63
C ARG A 45 -6.43 -10.51 -6.10
N LEU A 46 -7.56 -9.98 -6.57
CA LEU A 46 -7.72 -9.59 -7.97
C LEU A 46 -6.76 -8.46 -8.35
N TYR A 47 -6.61 -7.50 -7.45
CA TYR A 47 -5.68 -6.39 -7.63
C TYR A 47 -4.22 -6.85 -7.76
N LEU A 48 -3.74 -7.69 -6.85
CA LEU A 48 -2.36 -8.20 -6.87
C LEU A 48 -2.09 -9.08 -8.10
N GLU A 49 -3.08 -9.83 -8.57
CA GLU A 49 -2.96 -10.60 -9.82
C GLU A 49 -2.83 -9.67 -11.04
N ALA A 50 -3.65 -8.63 -11.12
CA ALA A 50 -3.56 -7.65 -12.19
C ALA A 50 -2.24 -6.86 -12.14
N LEU A 51 -1.76 -6.53 -10.95
CA LEU A 51 -0.47 -5.88 -10.75
C LEU A 51 0.69 -6.78 -11.21
N ASP A 52 0.66 -8.06 -10.89
CA ASP A 52 1.68 -9.03 -11.32
C ASP A 52 1.74 -9.13 -12.86
N VAL A 53 0.58 -9.24 -13.52
CA VAL A 53 0.50 -9.22 -14.99
C VAL A 53 1.06 -7.90 -15.55
N ALA A 54 0.73 -6.77 -14.95
CA ALA A 54 1.20 -5.47 -15.41
C ALA A 54 2.72 -5.32 -15.31
N VAL A 55 3.32 -5.68 -14.17
CA VAL A 55 4.76 -5.50 -13.92
C VAL A 55 5.64 -6.51 -14.66
N ARG A 56 5.10 -7.67 -15.01
CA ARG A 56 5.80 -8.66 -15.87
C ARG A 56 5.63 -8.37 -17.35
N GLY A 57 4.58 -7.65 -17.73
CA GLY A 57 4.25 -7.28 -19.09
C GLY A 57 4.48 -5.79 -19.38
N PRO A 58 3.40 -5.00 -19.60
CA PRO A 58 3.51 -3.63 -20.14
C PRO A 58 4.25 -2.63 -19.26
N TRP A 59 4.42 -2.93 -17.97
CA TRP A 59 5.14 -2.04 -17.04
C TRP A 59 6.55 -2.51 -16.68
N ARG A 60 7.03 -3.58 -17.30
CA ARG A 60 8.35 -4.16 -17.00
C ARG A 60 9.48 -3.14 -17.12
N ASP A 61 9.48 -2.34 -18.18
CA ASP A 61 10.52 -1.34 -18.41
C ASP A 61 10.45 -0.17 -17.43
N ARG A 62 9.24 0.10 -16.90
CA ARG A 62 9.07 1.13 -15.86
C ARG A 62 9.70 0.75 -14.53
N LEU A 63 9.86 -0.55 -14.23
CA LEU A 63 10.61 -1.03 -13.06
C LEU A 63 12.13 -0.85 -13.20
N ARG A 64 12.61 -0.59 -14.41
CA ARG A 64 14.04 -0.48 -14.76
C ARG A 64 14.44 0.91 -15.22
N ARG A 65 13.59 1.91 -14.99
CA ARG A 65 13.73 3.25 -15.59
C ARG A 65 15.08 3.93 -15.33
N THR A 66 15.73 3.62 -14.21
CA THR A 66 17.12 4.05 -13.95
C THR A 66 17.92 2.87 -13.38
N PRO A 67 19.22 2.75 -13.71
CA PRO A 67 20.07 1.67 -13.18
C PRO A 67 20.09 1.61 -11.64
N LYS A 68 20.08 2.78 -10.99
CA LYS A 68 20.06 2.88 -9.51
C LYS A 68 18.73 2.48 -8.89
N ASP A 69 17.64 2.57 -9.63
CA ASP A 69 16.28 2.30 -9.17
C ASP A 69 15.71 0.99 -9.75
N ALA A 70 16.50 0.25 -10.52
CA ALA A 70 16.07 -1.01 -11.10
C ALA A 70 15.63 -2.00 -10.00
N THR A 71 14.46 -2.58 -10.21
CA THR A 71 13.89 -3.60 -9.32
C THR A 71 13.29 -4.71 -10.19
N SER A 72 13.54 -5.97 -9.84
CA SER A 72 12.91 -7.07 -10.56
C SER A 72 11.40 -7.12 -10.29
N PRO A 73 10.58 -7.64 -11.23
CA PRO A 73 9.16 -7.86 -10.99
C PRO A 73 8.89 -8.70 -9.73
N ASP A 74 9.70 -9.72 -9.47
CA ASP A 74 9.55 -10.60 -8.31
C ASP A 74 9.78 -9.84 -7.00
N THR A 75 10.85 -9.04 -6.94
CA THR A 75 11.15 -8.22 -5.77
C THR A 75 10.04 -7.18 -5.53
N PHE A 76 9.57 -6.52 -6.59
CA PHE A 76 8.48 -5.55 -6.49
C PHE A 76 7.18 -6.23 -6.03
N MET A 77 6.83 -7.39 -6.57
CA MET A 77 5.63 -8.12 -6.18
C MET A 77 5.70 -8.69 -4.76
N ARG A 78 6.88 -9.11 -4.31
CA ARG A 78 7.09 -9.53 -2.91
C ARG A 78 6.83 -8.37 -1.95
N TRP A 79 7.35 -7.19 -2.25
CA TRP A 79 7.06 -5.96 -1.52
C TRP A 79 5.56 -5.61 -1.58
N ALA A 80 4.97 -5.63 -2.77
CA ALA A 80 3.56 -5.27 -2.97
C ALA A 80 2.62 -6.16 -2.17
N ARG A 81 2.85 -7.47 -2.13
CA ARG A 81 2.07 -8.42 -1.32
C ARG A 81 2.18 -8.12 0.17
N ARG A 82 3.39 -7.81 0.66
CA ARG A 82 3.60 -7.48 2.07
C ARG A 82 2.90 -6.16 2.45
N GLU A 83 3.04 -5.10 1.67
CA GLU A 83 2.36 -3.82 1.92
C GLU A 83 0.84 -3.98 1.81
N ALA A 84 0.35 -4.74 0.83
CA ALA A 84 -1.09 -4.99 0.67
C ALA A 84 -1.69 -5.77 1.85
N ALA A 85 -0.91 -6.60 2.54
CA ALA A 85 -1.38 -7.31 3.74
C ALA A 85 -1.74 -6.34 4.88
N GLY A 86 -1.03 -5.21 4.98
CA GLY A 86 -1.32 -4.15 5.97
C GLY A 86 -2.45 -3.19 5.58
N ALA A 87 -3.01 -3.32 4.38
CA ALA A 87 -4.13 -2.50 3.92
C ALA A 87 -5.48 -3.12 4.29
N ASP A 88 -6.51 -2.28 4.39
CA ASP A 88 -7.88 -2.74 4.49
C ASP A 88 -8.24 -3.65 3.30
N SER A 89 -8.84 -4.80 3.57
CA SER A 89 -9.06 -5.85 2.58
C SER A 89 -10.06 -5.47 1.48
N SER A 90 -10.98 -4.58 1.79
CA SER A 90 -12.07 -4.15 0.89
C SER A 90 -11.72 -2.90 0.09
N THR A 91 -10.87 -2.03 0.62
CA THR A 91 -10.61 -0.72 0.02
C THR A 91 -9.17 -0.48 -0.40
N GLY A 92 -8.20 -1.24 0.14
CA GLY A 92 -6.78 -1.01 -0.08
C GLY A 92 -6.21 0.22 0.65
N ARG A 93 -6.94 0.76 1.64
CA ARG A 93 -6.61 1.97 2.40
C ARG A 93 -5.95 1.63 3.73
N GLY A 94 -5.56 2.65 4.48
CA GLY A 94 -5.17 2.53 5.89
C GLY A 94 -3.78 1.96 6.12
N MET A 95 -2.90 1.93 5.13
CA MET A 95 -1.52 1.45 5.30
C MET A 95 -0.69 2.44 6.12
N ARG A 96 -0.21 2.01 7.28
CA ARG A 96 0.56 2.85 8.23
C ARG A 96 1.90 2.26 8.64
N GLU A 97 2.31 1.17 8.05
CA GLU A 97 3.54 0.49 8.45
C GLU A 97 4.79 1.30 8.12
N SER A 98 5.76 1.28 9.02
CA SER A 98 7.04 1.96 8.81
C SER A 98 7.86 1.28 7.71
N VAL A 99 8.83 1.98 7.15
CA VAL A 99 9.81 1.40 6.22
C VAL A 99 10.60 0.29 6.91
N GLU A 100 10.99 0.53 8.16
CA GLU A 100 11.75 -0.42 8.99
C GLU A 100 10.97 -1.72 9.20
N THR A 101 9.69 -1.64 9.57
CA THR A 101 8.84 -2.83 9.78
C THR A 101 8.76 -3.66 8.51
N VAL A 102 8.45 -3.04 7.37
CA VAL A 102 8.34 -3.75 6.09
C VAL A 102 9.69 -4.33 5.66
N ALA A 103 10.80 -3.62 5.88
CA ALA A 103 12.14 -4.09 5.56
C ALA A 103 12.52 -5.31 6.40
N ARG A 104 12.24 -5.28 7.70
CA ARG A 104 12.47 -6.40 8.63
C ARG A 104 11.66 -7.63 8.23
N ASP A 105 10.37 -7.48 7.96
CA ASP A 105 9.48 -8.59 7.62
C ASP A 105 9.84 -9.25 6.28
N LEU A 106 10.40 -8.49 5.36
CA LEU A 106 10.88 -8.97 4.08
C LEU A 106 12.34 -9.44 4.09
N ALA A 107 13.07 -9.22 5.19
CA ALA A 107 14.52 -9.44 5.28
C ALA A 107 15.27 -8.71 4.14
N VAL A 108 14.97 -7.43 3.93
CA VAL A 108 15.60 -6.57 2.91
C VAL A 108 16.05 -5.25 3.51
N SER A 109 16.85 -4.48 2.75
CA SER A 109 17.24 -3.13 3.18
C SER A 109 16.05 -2.15 3.12
N GLU A 110 16.03 -1.16 4.01
CA GLU A 110 15.07 -0.05 3.95
C GLU A 110 15.16 0.73 2.63
N ALA A 111 16.34 0.83 2.05
CA ALA A 111 16.54 1.49 0.75
C ALA A 111 15.74 0.79 -0.36
N LEU A 112 15.64 -0.55 -0.32
CA LEU A 112 14.81 -1.30 -1.26
C LEU A 112 13.32 -1.01 -1.05
N VAL A 113 12.84 -0.98 0.19
CA VAL A 113 11.44 -0.64 0.49
C VAL A 113 11.11 0.77 0.00
N ARG A 114 11.97 1.77 0.29
CA ARG A 114 11.79 3.15 -0.20
C ARG A 114 11.76 3.21 -1.73
N ARG A 115 12.61 2.42 -2.40
CA ARG A 115 12.63 2.28 -3.86
C ARG A 115 11.31 1.70 -4.38
N CYS A 116 10.83 0.60 -3.84
CA CYS A 116 9.56 -0.02 -4.24
C CYS A 116 8.38 0.95 -4.05
N ARG A 117 8.32 1.68 -2.92
CA ARG A 117 7.31 2.72 -2.68
C ARG A 117 7.37 3.83 -3.72
N ARG A 118 8.57 4.28 -4.12
CA ARG A 118 8.75 5.28 -5.20
C ARG A 118 8.25 4.75 -6.52
N ILE A 119 8.66 3.54 -6.92
CA ILE A 119 8.17 2.88 -8.13
C ILE A 119 6.65 2.75 -8.12
N GLY A 120 6.05 2.32 -6.99
CA GLY A 120 4.60 2.22 -6.84
C GLY A 120 3.88 3.56 -7.07
N ARG A 121 4.45 4.67 -6.58
CA ARG A 121 3.93 6.03 -6.85
C ARG A 121 4.06 6.41 -8.33
N ASP A 122 5.20 6.14 -8.94
CA ASP A 122 5.45 6.43 -10.36
C ASP A 122 4.55 5.62 -11.30
N LEU A 123 4.18 4.39 -10.90
CA LEU A 123 3.19 3.56 -11.57
C LEU A 123 1.75 4.03 -11.33
N GLY A 124 1.51 4.87 -10.33
CA GLY A 124 0.19 5.33 -9.91
C GLY A 124 -0.60 4.31 -9.11
N VAL A 125 0.02 3.20 -8.69
CA VAL A 125 -0.62 2.13 -7.90
C VAL A 125 -0.55 2.35 -6.39
N TYR A 126 0.23 3.33 -5.95
CA TYR A 126 0.51 3.60 -4.55
C TYR A 126 0.51 5.12 -4.30
N ARG A 127 -0.17 5.57 -3.27
CA ARG A 127 -0.31 7.00 -2.97
C ARG A 127 -0.13 7.26 -1.48
N ASP A 128 0.61 8.32 -1.17
CA ASP A 128 0.65 8.88 0.18
C ASP A 128 -0.61 9.74 0.38
N ILE A 129 -1.37 9.46 1.44
CA ILE A 129 -2.62 10.14 1.81
C ILE A 129 -2.34 11.24 2.82
N VAL A 130 -1.58 10.90 3.87
CA VAL A 130 -1.10 11.84 4.88
C VAL A 130 0.36 11.54 5.16
N GLY A 131 1.20 12.57 5.17
CA GLY A 131 2.62 12.42 5.50
C GLY A 131 2.82 12.06 6.98
N GLY A 132 3.81 11.19 7.26
CA GLY A 132 4.31 11.01 8.62
C GLY A 132 5.19 12.18 9.03
N ARG A 133 5.36 12.38 10.35
CA ARG A 133 6.25 13.40 10.90
C ARG A 133 6.81 12.99 12.27
N LEU A 134 7.81 13.69 12.72
CA LEU A 134 8.22 13.61 14.13
C LEU A 134 7.14 14.22 15.02
N LEU A 135 6.97 13.64 16.21
CA LEU A 135 6.12 14.19 17.25
C LEU A 135 6.74 15.49 17.78
N ARG A 136 5.91 16.48 18.07
CA ARG A 136 6.30 17.68 18.80
C ARG A 136 6.61 17.33 20.24
N LEU A 137 7.20 18.25 20.99
CA LEU A 137 7.59 18.00 22.36
C LEU A 137 6.41 17.64 23.26
N ASP A 138 5.31 18.42 23.15
CA ASP A 138 4.05 18.16 23.85
C ASP A 138 3.47 16.79 23.55
N GLU A 139 3.34 16.44 22.27
CA GLU A 139 2.87 15.13 21.84
C GLU A 139 3.78 13.97 22.31
N ARG A 140 5.08 14.22 22.40
CA ARG A 140 6.03 13.22 22.90
C ARG A 140 5.90 13.01 24.41
N LEU A 141 5.63 14.07 25.16
CA LEU A 141 5.39 13.98 26.60
C LEU A 141 4.11 13.18 26.86
N GLU A 142 3.01 13.46 26.14
CA GLU A 142 1.76 12.69 26.23
C GLU A 142 1.97 11.18 26.01
N VAL A 143 2.65 10.79 24.93
CA VAL A 143 2.88 9.36 24.66
C VAL A 143 3.87 8.74 25.64
N TYR A 144 4.80 9.53 26.20
CA TYR A 144 5.75 9.07 27.20
C TYR A 144 5.05 8.78 28.54
N GLU A 145 4.13 9.63 28.97
CA GLU A 145 3.28 9.42 30.16
C GLU A 145 2.45 8.14 30.07
N LEU A 146 2.09 7.74 28.85
CA LEU A 146 1.40 6.46 28.55
C LEU A 146 2.37 5.28 28.39
N GLY A 147 3.66 5.44 28.72
CA GLY A 147 4.68 4.39 28.65
C GLY A 147 5.29 4.16 27.27
N SER A 148 4.97 4.98 26.27
CA SER A 148 5.51 4.84 24.92
C SER A 148 6.76 5.69 24.69
N ARG A 149 7.73 5.14 23.94
CA ARG A 149 8.93 5.86 23.50
C ARG A 149 8.84 6.34 22.05
N GLN A 150 7.63 6.45 21.53
CA GLN A 150 7.40 6.85 20.15
C GLN A 150 7.92 8.26 19.88
N ARG A 151 8.73 8.43 18.82
CA ARG A 151 9.33 9.71 18.44
C ARG A 151 8.67 10.36 17.22
N GLY A 152 7.86 9.60 16.50
CA GLY A 152 7.19 10.08 15.28
C GLY A 152 5.98 9.22 14.92
N VAL A 153 5.19 9.74 14.01
CA VAL A 153 4.02 9.05 13.47
C VAL A 153 4.25 8.69 12.02
N THR A 154 3.89 7.48 11.67
CA THR A 154 3.92 7.01 10.29
C THR A 154 2.75 7.63 9.52
N GLY A 155 3.01 8.10 8.31
CA GLY A 155 1.95 8.56 7.41
C GLY A 155 1.02 7.44 6.97
N GLU A 156 -0.13 7.83 6.44
CA GLU A 156 -1.09 6.89 5.88
C GLU A 156 -1.00 6.85 4.36
N ARG A 157 -1.15 5.67 3.79
CA ARG A 157 -1.03 5.40 2.36
C ARG A 157 -2.19 4.52 1.89
N ALA A 158 -2.37 4.48 0.57
CA ALA A 158 -3.39 3.65 -0.06
C ALA A 158 -2.88 3.04 -1.37
N TRP A 159 -3.41 1.86 -1.68
CA TRP A 159 -3.37 1.32 -3.02
C TRP A 159 -4.41 2.02 -3.90
N CYS A 160 -4.05 2.25 -5.15
CA CYS A 160 -4.88 2.95 -6.12
C CYS A 160 -5.02 2.09 -7.38
N VAL A 161 -6.16 2.21 -8.05
CA VAL A 161 -6.36 1.60 -9.36
C VAL A 161 -6.08 2.65 -10.44
N PRO A 162 -4.89 2.66 -11.06
CA PRO A 162 -4.62 3.59 -12.14
C PRO A 162 -5.44 3.22 -13.39
N PRO A 163 -5.80 4.19 -14.25
CA PRO A 163 -6.59 3.94 -15.45
C PRO A 163 -6.04 2.82 -16.34
N ALA A 164 -4.71 2.73 -16.49
CA ALA A 164 -4.05 1.71 -17.28
C ALA A 164 -4.21 0.27 -16.73
N MET A 165 -4.58 0.11 -15.45
CA MET A 165 -4.80 -1.19 -14.83
C MET A 165 -6.24 -1.68 -14.94
N ARG A 166 -7.20 -0.79 -15.18
CA ARG A 166 -8.64 -1.14 -15.30
C ARG A 166 -8.94 -2.23 -16.34
N PRO A 167 -8.39 -2.18 -17.57
CA PRO A 167 -8.59 -3.24 -18.55
C PRO A 167 -8.07 -4.61 -18.09
N LEU A 168 -6.94 -4.64 -17.39
CA LEU A 168 -6.37 -5.86 -16.81
C LEU A 168 -7.29 -6.45 -15.75
N LEU A 169 -7.76 -5.63 -14.82
CA LEU A 169 -8.70 -6.03 -13.77
C LEU A 169 -9.99 -6.61 -14.37
N ALA A 170 -10.58 -5.92 -15.35
CA ALA A 170 -11.80 -6.39 -16.04
C ALA A 170 -11.56 -7.71 -16.75
N ARG A 171 -10.42 -7.90 -17.42
CA ARG A 171 -10.07 -9.15 -18.10
C ARG A 171 -9.91 -10.33 -17.14
N ILE A 172 -9.21 -10.12 -16.01
CA ILE A 172 -8.98 -11.17 -15.01
C ILE A 172 -10.30 -11.53 -14.31
N ALA A 173 -11.12 -10.53 -13.96
CA ALA A 173 -12.43 -10.75 -13.37
C ALA A 173 -13.32 -11.62 -14.28
N ARG A 174 -13.40 -11.30 -15.57
CA ARG A 174 -14.17 -12.12 -16.54
C ARG A 174 -13.68 -13.57 -16.60
N ARG A 175 -12.37 -13.80 -16.67
CA ARG A 175 -11.82 -15.17 -16.70
C ARG A 175 -12.21 -16.01 -15.50
N ARG A 176 -12.31 -15.41 -14.31
CA ARG A 176 -12.73 -16.11 -13.09
C ARG A 176 -14.22 -16.46 -13.07
N HIS A 177 -15.05 -15.65 -13.69
CA HIS A 177 -16.48 -15.94 -13.83
C HIS A 177 -16.76 -17.05 -14.84
N THR A 178 -15.93 -17.17 -15.90
CA THR A 178 -16.10 -18.21 -16.93
C THR A 178 -15.49 -19.56 -16.53
N HIS A 179 -14.58 -19.57 -15.54
CA HIS A 179 -14.01 -20.81 -14.97
C HIS A 179 -14.15 -20.74 -13.45
N PRO A 180 -15.32 -21.06 -12.87
CA PRO A 180 -15.41 -21.30 -11.45
C PRO A 180 -14.46 -22.48 -11.16
N VAL A 181 -13.42 -22.22 -10.36
CA VAL A 181 -12.56 -23.28 -9.84
C VAL A 181 -13.48 -24.19 -9.07
N ASP A 182 -13.66 -25.44 -9.55
CA ASP A 182 -14.42 -26.48 -8.88
C ASP A 182 -13.96 -26.59 -7.44
N SER A 183 -14.71 -25.99 -6.51
CA SER A 183 -14.52 -26.12 -5.07
C SER A 183 -15.04 -27.48 -4.57
N ALA A 184 -15.07 -28.50 -5.42
CA ALA A 184 -15.61 -29.81 -5.16
C ALA A 184 -14.53 -30.89 -5.18
N THR A 185 -13.58 -30.79 -4.24
CA THR A 185 -12.88 -32.02 -3.81
C THR A 185 -12.55 -31.86 -2.34
N GLN A 186 -13.57 -31.74 -1.48
CA GLN A 186 -13.43 -32.23 -0.11
C GLN A 186 -13.52 -33.74 -0.15
N PRO A 187 -12.51 -34.48 0.28
CA PRO A 187 -12.64 -35.92 0.48
C PRO A 187 -13.71 -36.14 1.56
N ARG A 188 -14.80 -36.80 1.21
CA ARG A 188 -15.78 -37.32 2.15
C ARG A 188 -15.03 -38.19 3.15
N ARG A 189 -14.92 -37.73 4.39
CA ARG A 189 -14.57 -38.62 5.51
C ARG A 189 -15.68 -39.64 5.60
N GLY A 190 -15.37 -40.88 5.27
CA GLY A 190 -16.25 -42.02 5.50
C GLY A 190 -16.49 -42.19 7.00
N PRO A 191 -17.65 -42.74 7.39
CA PRO A 191 -17.95 -43.06 8.76
C PRO A 191 -17.02 -44.21 9.21
N VAL A 192 -16.49 -44.06 10.45
CA VAL A 192 -15.88 -45.15 11.25
C VAL A 192 -17.01 -45.82 12.03
#